data_bb02c9b5372bd1f5930f0886d87b568c
#
_entry.id   bb02c9b5372bd1f5930f0886d87b568c
#
_cell.length_a   1.000
_cell.length_b   1.000
_cell.length_c   1.000
_cell.angle_alpha   90.00
_cell.angle_beta   90.00
_cell.angle_gamma   90.00
#
_symmetry.space_group_name_H-M   'P 1'
#
loop_
_entity.id
_entity.type
_entity.pdbx_description
1 polymer ?
#
loop_
_entity_poly.entity_id
_entity_poly.type
_entity_poly.pdbx_seq_one_letter_code
_entity_poly.pdbx_strand_id
1 'polypeptide(L)'
;LSNPNYVKVAIAHQCNYDHPMVIGKALYFSRSVVPYMRGIDSAMWLQHGKYYRHIGMYAYRADVLQRITQLPQSLLEKTESLEQLRWLENGLTIQVAESNHTSIGIDTPADLEAALQYLNSLNTEY
;
A
#
# COMPACT_ATOMS: atom_id res chain seq x y z
N LEU A 1 -1.77 -13.51 -1.11
CA LEU A 1 -1.06 -12.57 -1.97
C LEU A 1 -1.89 -12.16 -3.19
N SER A 2 -2.64 -13.10 -3.80
CA SER A 2 -3.41 -12.93 -5.05
C SER A 2 -4.72 -12.14 -4.92
N ASN A 3 -5.21 -11.85 -3.71
CA ASN A 3 -6.46 -11.09 -3.53
C ASN A 3 -6.29 -9.65 -4.07
N PRO A 4 -7.07 -9.21 -5.09
CA PRO A 4 -6.97 -7.89 -5.70
C PRO A 4 -7.42 -6.74 -4.79
N ASN A 5 -8.17 -7.02 -3.72
CA ASN A 5 -8.56 -6.01 -2.75
C ASN A 5 -7.38 -5.56 -1.87
N TYR A 6 -6.36 -6.39 -1.75
CA TYR A 6 -5.11 -5.99 -1.11
C TYR A 6 -4.15 -5.45 -2.16
N VAL A 7 -4.04 -4.13 -2.23
CA VAL A 7 -3.11 -3.45 -3.13
C VAL A 7 -1.68 -3.74 -2.70
N LYS A 8 -0.83 -4.10 -3.65
CA LYS A 8 0.60 -4.33 -3.46
C LYS A 8 1.38 -3.10 -3.89
N VAL A 9 2.54 -2.88 -3.28
CA VAL A 9 3.44 -1.80 -3.66
C VAL A 9 4.82 -2.34 -3.95
N ALA A 10 5.35 -2.02 -5.12
CA ALA A 10 6.75 -2.24 -5.47
C ALA A 10 7.57 -1.04 -4.96
N ILE A 11 8.66 -1.32 -4.26
CA ILE A 11 9.45 -0.32 -3.55
C ILE A 11 10.90 -0.34 -4.04
N ALA A 12 11.43 0.85 -4.35
CA ALA A 12 12.87 1.07 -4.42
C ALA A 12 13.37 1.35 -3.01
N HIS A 13 14.00 0.35 -2.39
CA HIS A 13 14.58 0.50 -1.06
C HIS A 13 15.68 1.55 -1.05
N GLN A 14 15.69 2.39 -0.04
CA GLN A 14 16.70 3.43 0.17
C GLN A 14 17.07 3.46 1.66
N CYS A 15 18.36 3.46 1.94
CA CYS A 15 18.81 3.76 3.30
C CYS A 15 18.58 5.26 3.55
N ASN A 16 17.68 5.58 4.48
CA ASN A 16 17.43 6.94 4.90
C ASN A 16 17.82 7.07 6.38
N TYR A 17 18.99 7.64 6.64
CA TYR A 17 19.52 7.78 8.00
C TYR A 17 18.76 8.82 8.82
N ASP A 18 18.15 9.83 8.15
CA ASP A 18 17.39 10.89 8.82
C ASP A 18 15.98 10.44 9.22
N HIS A 19 15.45 9.43 8.51
CA HIS A 19 14.11 8.90 8.73
C HIS A 19 14.10 7.37 8.70
N PRO A 20 14.49 6.71 9.81
CA PRO A 20 14.69 5.24 9.85
C PRO A 20 13.42 4.42 9.56
N MET A 21 12.23 5.01 9.73
CA MET A 21 10.96 4.34 9.36
C MET A 21 10.69 4.37 7.85
N VAL A 22 11.33 5.26 7.08
CA VAL A 22 11.18 5.31 5.63
C VAL A 22 12.06 4.25 5.02
N ILE A 23 11.46 3.24 4.39
CA ILE A 23 12.17 2.11 3.77
C ILE A 23 12.50 2.35 2.30
N GLY A 24 11.96 3.38 1.68
CA GLY A 24 12.23 3.71 0.28
C GLY A 24 11.13 4.54 -0.36
N LYS A 25 11.10 4.52 -1.68
CA LYS A 25 10.04 5.17 -2.46
C LYS A 25 9.21 4.15 -3.23
N ALA A 26 7.93 4.41 -3.37
CA ALA A 26 7.05 3.62 -4.19
C ALA A 26 7.45 3.76 -5.67
N LEU A 27 7.56 2.61 -6.35
CA LEU A 27 7.74 2.54 -7.80
C LEU A 27 6.41 2.35 -8.51
N TYR A 28 5.53 1.51 -7.94
CA TYR A 28 4.23 1.21 -8.52
C TYR A 28 3.30 0.60 -7.46
N PHE A 29 2.01 0.87 -7.60
CA PHE A 29 0.94 0.22 -6.84
C PHE A 29 0.09 -0.62 -7.79
N SER A 30 -0.27 -1.85 -7.40
CA SER A 30 -1.09 -2.72 -8.23
C SER A 30 -2.02 -3.62 -7.43
N ARG A 31 -3.18 -3.91 -8.01
CA ARG A 31 -4.06 -4.99 -7.53
C ARG A 31 -3.50 -6.36 -7.89
N SER A 32 -2.70 -6.46 -8.95
CA SER A 32 -1.93 -7.65 -9.28
C SER A 32 -0.78 -7.87 -8.31
N VAL A 33 -0.22 -9.08 -8.31
CA VAL A 33 0.98 -9.37 -7.50
C VAL A 33 2.20 -8.75 -8.16
N VAL A 34 2.83 -7.82 -7.48
CA VAL A 34 4.08 -7.17 -7.90
C VAL A 34 5.08 -7.17 -6.73
N PRO A 35 6.38 -7.44 -7.01
CA PRO A 35 6.94 -7.88 -8.29
C PRO A 35 6.57 -9.33 -8.63
N TYR A 36 6.60 -9.68 -9.91
CA TYR A 36 6.48 -11.07 -10.35
C TYR A 36 7.80 -11.81 -10.14
N MET A 37 7.74 -12.98 -9.52
CA MET A 37 8.94 -13.78 -9.25
C MET A 37 9.06 -14.89 -10.29
N ARG A 38 9.92 -14.65 -11.30
CA ARG A 38 10.13 -15.57 -12.41
C ARG A 38 10.85 -16.84 -11.94
N GLY A 39 10.36 -17.99 -12.39
CA GLY A 39 11.01 -19.28 -12.16
C GLY A 39 10.71 -19.93 -10.81
N ILE A 40 9.84 -19.33 -10.00
CA ILE A 40 9.42 -19.87 -8.71
C ILE A 40 7.90 -20.00 -8.70
N ASP A 41 7.39 -21.12 -8.20
CA ASP A 41 5.95 -21.34 -8.03
C ASP A 41 5.35 -20.24 -7.14
N SER A 42 4.18 -19.74 -7.52
CA SER A 42 3.51 -18.65 -6.83
C SER A 42 3.16 -18.97 -5.36
N ALA A 43 2.96 -20.24 -5.03
CA ALA A 43 2.75 -20.69 -3.65
C ALA A 43 3.99 -20.46 -2.75
N MET A 44 5.17 -20.37 -3.35
CA MET A 44 6.45 -20.21 -2.66
C MET A 44 6.94 -18.75 -2.60
N TRP A 45 6.27 -17.82 -3.26
CA TRP A 45 6.76 -16.44 -3.40
C TRP A 45 6.99 -15.74 -2.06
N LEU A 46 6.14 -15.93 -1.07
CA LEU A 46 6.30 -15.34 0.26
C LEU A 46 7.50 -15.91 1.04
N GLN A 47 8.00 -17.07 0.67
CA GLN A 47 9.18 -17.69 1.28
C GLN A 47 10.48 -17.16 0.64
N HIS A 48 10.41 -16.74 -0.63
CA HIS A 48 11.58 -16.32 -1.41
C HIS A 48 11.69 -14.81 -1.59
N GLY A 49 10.62 -14.04 -1.29
CA GLY A 49 10.62 -12.60 -1.48
C GLY A 49 9.77 -11.84 -0.48
N LYS A 50 10.09 -10.56 -0.31
CA LYS A 50 9.32 -9.66 0.53
C LYS A 50 8.30 -8.91 -0.32
N TYR A 51 7.04 -9.00 0.07
CA TYR A 51 5.93 -8.32 -0.56
C TYR A 51 5.32 -7.34 0.43
N TYR A 52 4.94 -6.16 -0.04
CA TYR A 52 4.34 -5.13 0.78
C TYR A 52 2.89 -4.92 0.39
N ARG A 53 2.03 -4.92 1.39
CA ARG A 53 0.64 -4.48 1.25
C ARG A 53 0.59 -2.98 1.49
N HIS A 54 -0.07 -2.26 0.61
CA HIS A 54 -0.36 -0.86 0.80
C HIS A 54 -1.39 -0.66 1.92
N ILE A 55 -1.08 0.24 2.84
CA ILE A 55 -2.01 0.76 3.83
C ILE A 55 -2.41 2.16 3.36
N GLY A 56 -3.72 2.43 3.22
CA GLY A 56 -4.27 3.68 2.70
C GLY A 56 -4.13 4.87 3.65
N MET A 57 -2.95 5.03 4.27
CA MET A 57 -2.65 6.15 5.16
C MET A 57 -1.59 7.04 4.50
N TYR A 58 -1.89 8.34 4.36
CA TYR A 58 -1.04 9.28 3.68
C TYR A 58 -0.80 10.54 4.51
N ALA A 59 0.42 11.05 4.42
CA ALA A 59 0.79 12.38 4.88
C ALA A 59 1.29 13.21 3.69
N TYR A 60 0.91 14.48 3.65
CA TYR A 60 1.24 15.39 2.55
C TYR A 60 1.86 16.67 3.07
N ARG A 61 2.79 17.21 2.30
CA ARG A 61 3.12 18.63 2.41
C ARG A 61 1.96 19.45 1.83
N ALA A 62 1.66 20.59 2.45
CA ALA A 62 0.50 21.41 2.06
C ALA A 62 0.56 21.88 0.59
N ASP A 63 1.76 22.25 0.10
CA ASP A 63 2.01 22.64 -1.28
C ASP A 63 1.76 21.48 -2.26
N VAL A 64 2.17 20.26 -1.88
CA VAL A 64 1.94 19.05 -2.68
C VAL A 64 0.46 18.69 -2.70
N LEU A 65 -0.22 18.76 -1.54
CA LEU A 65 -1.66 18.48 -1.48
C LEU A 65 -2.45 19.39 -2.41
N GLN A 66 -2.18 20.70 -2.39
CA GLN A 66 -2.82 21.64 -3.30
C GLN A 66 -2.57 21.28 -4.77
N ARG A 67 -1.37 20.85 -5.11
CA ARG A 67 -1.00 20.45 -6.48
C ARG A 67 -1.72 19.18 -6.93
N ILE A 68 -1.73 18.12 -6.10
CA ILE A 68 -2.30 16.82 -6.50
C ILE A 68 -3.83 16.89 -6.68
N THR A 69 -4.53 17.77 -5.96
CA THR A 69 -5.98 17.97 -6.12
C THR A 69 -6.36 18.60 -7.45
N GLN A 70 -5.41 19.24 -8.14
CA GLN A 70 -5.63 19.85 -9.46
C GLN A 70 -5.27 18.91 -10.62
N LEU A 71 -4.67 17.76 -10.36
CA LEU A 71 -4.28 16.82 -11.40
C LEU A 71 -5.51 16.13 -12.00
N PRO A 72 -5.63 16.06 -13.34
CA PRO A 72 -6.68 15.26 -13.97
C PRO A 72 -6.43 13.77 -13.72
N GLN A 73 -7.50 12.99 -13.76
CA GLN A 73 -7.39 11.54 -13.67
C GLN A 73 -6.49 10.96 -14.75
N SER A 74 -5.57 10.10 -14.35
CA SER A 74 -4.58 9.48 -15.23
C SER A 74 -5.02 8.10 -15.74
N LEU A 75 -4.28 7.56 -16.72
CA LEU A 75 -4.59 6.27 -17.31
C LEU A 75 -4.45 5.12 -16.31
N LEU A 76 -3.32 5.07 -15.60
CA LEU A 76 -3.06 4.00 -14.62
C LEU A 76 -4.03 4.05 -13.44
N GLU A 77 -4.34 5.27 -12.97
CA GLU A 77 -5.36 5.46 -11.94
C GLU A 77 -6.71 4.83 -12.33
N LYS A 78 -7.19 5.12 -13.55
CA LYS A 78 -8.45 4.58 -14.05
C LYS A 78 -8.40 3.06 -14.22
N THR A 79 -7.27 2.54 -14.71
CA THR A 79 -7.08 1.12 -14.97
C THR A 79 -7.08 0.29 -13.69
N GLU A 80 -6.31 0.72 -12.70
CA GLU A 80 -6.17 0.01 -11.42
C GLU A 80 -7.21 0.46 -10.37
N SER A 81 -7.92 1.57 -10.62
CA SER A 81 -8.76 2.28 -9.63
C SER A 81 -7.96 2.62 -8.36
N LEU A 82 -6.79 3.23 -8.56
CA LEU A 82 -5.82 3.58 -7.52
C LEU A 82 -5.36 5.03 -7.73
N GLU A 83 -5.88 5.95 -6.90
CA GLU A 83 -5.63 7.40 -7.04
C GLU A 83 -4.15 7.77 -6.99
N GLN A 84 -3.35 7.11 -6.15
CA GLN A 84 -1.92 7.40 -6.00
C GLN A 84 -1.11 7.15 -7.28
N LEU A 85 -1.60 6.39 -8.24
CA LEU A 85 -0.96 6.22 -9.53
C LEU A 85 -0.97 7.50 -10.34
N ARG A 86 -2.00 8.36 -10.21
CA ARG A 86 -2.04 9.70 -10.80
C ARG A 86 -0.82 10.53 -10.39
N TRP A 87 -0.43 10.43 -9.12
CA TRP A 87 0.71 11.19 -8.61
C TRP A 87 2.03 10.67 -9.20
N LEU A 88 2.20 9.35 -9.25
CA LEU A 88 3.39 8.73 -9.86
C LEU A 88 3.49 9.06 -11.36
N GLU A 89 2.39 8.99 -12.11
CA GLU A 89 2.36 9.35 -13.55
C GLU A 89 2.72 10.83 -13.77
N ASN A 90 2.46 11.70 -12.80
CA ASN A 90 2.84 13.12 -12.85
C ASN A 90 4.21 13.40 -12.22
N GLY A 91 5.05 12.39 -12.02
CA GLY A 91 6.42 12.52 -11.55
C GLY A 91 6.58 12.88 -10.08
N LEU A 92 5.52 12.74 -9.27
CA LEU A 92 5.60 12.94 -7.83
C LEU A 92 6.20 11.70 -7.16
N THR A 93 7.01 11.93 -6.14
CA THR A 93 7.60 10.85 -5.36
C THR A 93 6.74 10.56 -4.12
N ILE A 94 6.45 9.28 -3.90
CA ILE A 94 5.79 8.80 -2.70
C ILE A 94 6.83 8.05 -1.86
N GLN A 95 7.20 8.60 -0.71
CA GLN A 95 8.01 7.90 0.27
C GLN A 95 7.13 6.89 1.00
N VAL A 96 7.69 5.73 1.32
CA VAL A 96 6.97 4.67 2.02
C VAL A 96 7.67 4.31 3.31
N ALA A 97 6.86 4.10 4.36
CA ALA A 97 7.30 3.60 5.64
C ALA A 97 6.69 2.21 5.87
N GLU A 98 7.45 1.32 6.50
CA GLU A 98 6.95 0.01 6.90
C GLU A 98 6.23 0.13 8.25
N SER A 99 5.10 -0.55 8.39
CA SER A 99 4.37 -0.68 9.64
C SER A 99 4.06 -2.15 9.91
N ASN A 100 4.26 -2.56 11.15
CA ASN A 100 3.88 -3.89 11.63
C ASN A 100 2.44 -3.94 12.17
N HIS A 101 1.74 -2.81 12.16
CA HIS A 101 0.35 -2.76 12.60
C HIS A 101 -0.57 -3.31 11.52
N THR A 102 -1.42 -4.25 11.92
CA THR A 102 -2.49 -4.75 11.07
C THR A 102 -3.66 -3.77 11.11
N SER A 103 -4.04 -3.23 9.96
CA SER A 103 -5.28 -2.46 9.82
C SER A 103 -6.35 -3.33 9.17
N ILE A 104 -7.57 -3.26 9.69
CA ILE A 104 -8.74 -3.87 9.07
C ILE A 104 -9.45 -2.75 8.30
N GLY A 105 -9.46 -2.85 6.97
CA GLY A 105 -10.30 -1.98 6.13
C GLY A 105 -11.77 -2.38 6.31
N ILE A 106 -12.65 -1.39 6.44
CA ILE A 106 -14.10 -1.63 6.59
C ILE A 106 -14.77 -1.04 5.35
N ASP A 107 -14.97 -1.87 4.35
CA ASP A 107 -15.63 -1.50 3.08
C ASP A 107 -17.01 -2.20 2.95
N THR A 108 -17.22 -3.30 3.68
CA THR A 108 -18.43 -4.10 3.65
C THR A 108 -18.97 -4.37 5.06
N PRO A 109 -20.27 -4.73 5.21
CA PRO A 109 -20.79 -5.16 6.52
C PRO A 109 -20.02 -6.32 7.14
N ALA A 110 -19.52 -7.25 6.35
CA ALA A 110 -18.71 -8.38 6.83
C ALA A 110 -17.36 -7.91 7.41
N ASP A 111 -16.74 -6.88 6.81
CA ASP A 111 -15.51 -6.30 7.33
C ASP A 111 -15.75 -5.62 8.70
N LEU A 112 -16.92 -4.99 8.87
CA LEU A 112 -17.31 -4.39 10.14
C LEU A 112 -17.44 -5.45 11.24
N GLU A 113 -18.09 -6.57 10.94
CA GLU A 113 -18.20 -7.69 11.87
C GLU A 113 -16.82 -8.25 12.27
N ALA A 114 -15.93 -8.43 11.28
CA ALA A 114 -14.56 -8.87 11.52
C ALA A 114 -13.77 -7.88 12.40
N ALA A 115 -13.93 -6.57 12.15
CA ALA A 115 -13.31 -5.53 12.94
C ALA A 115 -13.81 -5.53 14.40
N LEU A 116 -15.12 -5.70 14.61
CA LEU A 116 -15.71 -5.80 15.95
C LEU A 116 -15.21 -7.02 16.70
N GLN A 117 -15.12 -8.18 16.03
CA GLN A 117 -14.55 -9.40 16.65
C GLN A 117 -13.10 -9.18 17.05
N TYR A 118 -12.30 -8.54 16.22
CA TYR A 118 -10.91 -8.22 16.53
C TYR A 118 -10.80 -7.28 17.74
N LEU A 119 -11.60 -6.21 17.81
CA LEU A 119 -11.62 -5.30 18.97
C LEU A 119 -12.03 -6.02 20.26
N ASN A 120 -13.00 -6.91 20.19
CA ASN A 120 -13.43 -7.68 21.35
C ASN A 120 -12.33 -8.64 21.83
N SER A 121 -11.54 -9.21 20.92
CA SER A 121 -10.41 -10.07 21.31
C SER A 121 -9.31 -9.29 22.04
N LEU A 122 -9.05 -8.04 21.65
CA LEU A 122 -8.08 -7.18 22.33
C LEU A 122 -8.52 -6.78 23.74
N ASN A 123 -9.84 -6.60 23.97
CA ASN A 123 -10.38 -6.22 25.27
C ASN A 123 -10.48 -7.40 26.26
N THR A 124 -10.23 -8.63 25.83
CA THR A 124 -10.28 -9.83 26.67
C THR A 124 -8.90 -10.18 27.28
N GLU A 125 -7.85 -9.47 26.88
CA GLU A 125 -6.48 -9.66 27.39
C GLU A 125 -6.08 -8.72 28.55
N TYR A 126 -7.06 -7.99 29.15
CA TYR A 126 -6.86 -7.16 30.34
C TYR A 126 -7.66 -7.63 31.52
#